data_084c84943b84f4fdfd2ca0ecf898567d
#
_entry.id   084c84943b84f4fdfd2ca0ecf898567d
#
_cell.length_a   1.000
_cell.length_b   1.000
_cell.length_c   1.000
_cell.angle_alpha   90.00
_cell.angle_beta   90.00
_cell.angle_gamma   90.00
#
_symmetry.space_group_name_H-M   'P 1'
#
loop_
_entity.id
_entity.type
_entity.pdbx_description
1 polymer ?
#
loop_
_entity_poly.entity_id
_entity_poly.type
_entity_poly.pdbx_seq_one_letter_code
_entity_poly.pdbx_strand_id
1 'polypeptide(L)'
;YDDEKLGFVKVAKHYYYPGWWEGGPQLSLYVNQKAYDALPADYKAILASAASHAHVVMQSKYDAKNPAALKRLVAAGAKLHVFDKSILKAAHDAAMALYDDLASKNPNWKKVYTDYAAFRDEQHLWFRFAEAGFDNFMQTGRSGPAKKAAPAPKKK
;
A
#
# COMPACT_ATOMS: atom_id res chain seq x y z
N TYR A 1 -3.37 -11.72 -2.27
CA TYR A 1 -4.13 -12.29 -3.38
C TYR A 1 -3.23 -12.79 -4.51
N ASP A 2 -2.32 -11.95 -4.99
CA ASP A 2 -1.41 -12.36 -6.08
C ASP A 2 -0.38 -13.39 -5.62
N ASP A 3 0.19 -13.25 -4.44
CA ASP A 3 1.12 -14.22 -3.85
C ASP A 3 0.50 -15.62 -3.72
N GLU A 4 -0.79 -15.67 -3.39
CA GLU A 4 -1.54 -16.92 -3.36
C GLU A 4 -1.65 -17.54 -4.77
N LYS A 5 -2.01 -16.73 -5.77
CA LYS A 5 -2.12 -17.18 -7.16
C LYS A 5 -0.79 -17.64 -7.75
N LEU A 6 0.27 -16.93 -7.43
CA LEU A 6 1.63 -17.26 -7.86
C LEU A 6 2.23 -18.45 -7.09
N GLY A 7 1.58 -18.86 -6.00
CA GLY A 7 2.00 -20.02 -5.23
C GLY A 7 3.23 -19.79 -4.38
N PHE A 8 3.54 -18.54 -4.01
CA PHE A 8 4.76 -18.19 -3.27
C PHE A 8 4.90 -18.90 -1.93
N VAL A 9 3.79 -19.22 -1.25
CA VAL A 9 3.81 -19.99 0.00
C VAL A 9 4.45 -21.37 -0.13
N LYS A 10 4.50 -21.94 -1.33
CA LYS A 10 5.13 -23.24 -1.59
C LYS A 10 6.65 -23.18 -1.51
N VAL A 11 7.24 -22.03 -1.83
CA VAL A 11 8.70 -21.81 -1.89
C VAL A 11 9.21 -20.88 -0.79
N ALA A 12 8.37 -19.96 -0.29
CA ALA A 12 8.71 -19.00 0.75
C ALA A 12 7.56 -18.92 1.76
N LYS A 13 7.77 -19.48 2.96
CA LYS A 13 6.73 -19.56 4.00
C LYS A 13 6.73 -18.38 4.97
N HIS A 14 7.79 -17.58 5.00
CA HIS A 14 7.93 -16.48 5.94
C HIS A 14 7.55 -15.16 5.27
N TYR A 15 6.51 -14.50 5.79
CA TYR A 15 5.99 -13.23 5.32
C TYR A 15 6.32 -12.15 6.33
N TYR A 16 7.11 -11.16 5.92
CA TYR A 16 7.48 -10.01 6.75
C TYR A 16 6.75 -8.76 6.28
N TYR A 17 6.13 -8.03 7.21
CA TYR A 17 5.37 -6.82 6.93
C TYR A 17 5.46 -5.84 8.12
N PRO A 18 5.34 -4.52 7.89
CA PRO A 18 5.27 -3.82 6.61
C PRO A 18 6.63 -3.70 5.92
N GLY A 19 6.61 -3.46 4.59
CA GLY A 19 7.80 -2.98 3.90
C GLY A 19 8.12 -1.56 4.40
N TRP A 20 9.37 -1.30 4.79
CA TRP A 20 9.76 0.01 5.29
C TRP A 20 9.85 1.07 4.18
N TRP A 21 9.99 0.64 2.94
CA TRP A 21 10.24 1.49 1.76
C TRP A 21 8.96 1.98 1.10
N GLU A 22 7.85 1.25 1.22
CA GLU A 22 6.57 1.63 0.62
C GLU A 22 5.41 0.93 1.33
N GLY A 23 4.25 1.59 1.40
CA GLY A 23 3.03 1.01 1.95
C GLY A 23 2.29 0.11 0.95
N GLY A 24 2.64 0.19 -0.33
CA GLY A 24 2.08 -0.59 -1.43
C GLY A 24 2.69 -0.19 -2.77
N PRO A 25 2.58 -1.03 -3.82
CA PRO A 25 3.18 -0.75 -5.12
C PRO A 25 2.46 0.39 -5.85
N GLN A 26 3.24 1.31 -6.41
CA GLN A 26 2.78 2.33 -7.35
C GLN A 26 3.06 1.86 -8.77
N LEU A 27 2.01 1.54 -9.52
CA LEU A 27 2.12 1.17 -10.93
C LEU A 27 1.91 2.40 -11.83
N SER A 28 2.68 2.46 -12.92
CA SER A 28 2.63 3.58 -13.86
C SER A 28 2.43 3.09 -15.28
N LEU A 29 1.57 3.78 -16.02
CA LEU A 29 1.42 3.58 -17.45
C LEU A 29 2.38 4.53 -18.20
N TYR A 30 3.36 3.97 -18.89
CA TYR A 30 4.29 4.74 -19.73
C TYR A 30 3.82 4.71 -21.17
N VAL A 31 3.68 5.89 -21.77
CA VAL A 31 3.30 6.06 -23.17
C VAL A 31 4.38 6.85 -23.90
N ASN A 32 4.81 6.36 -25.06
CA ASN A 32 5.74 7.12 -25.90
C ASN A 32 5.14 8.48 -26.28
N GLN A 33 5.89 9.57 -26.08
CA GLN A 33 5.39 10.93 -26.28
C GLN A 33 4.87 11.17 -27.71
N LYS A 34 5.62 10.75 -28.72
CA LYS A 34 5.20 10.93 -30.12
C LYS A 34 3.93 10.15 -30.45
N ALA A 35 3.81 8.93 -29.94
CA ALA A 35 2.61 8.14 -30.12
C ALA A 35 1.40 8.76 -29.39
N TYR A 36 1.59 9.29 -28.20
CA TYR A 36 0.55 10.00 -27.46
C TYR A 36 0.12 11.27 -28.18
N ASP A 37 1.07 12.06 -28.67
CA ASP A 37 0.78 13.32 -29.36
C ASP A 37 -0.01 13.11 -30.67
N ALA A 38 0.23 11.99 -31.35
CA ALA A 38 -0.47 11.60 -32.57
C ALA A 38 -1.92 11.10 -32.32
N LEU A 39 -2.31 10.84 -31.08
CA LEU A 39 -3.68 10.41 -30.78
C LEU A 39 -4.67 11.57 -30.94
N PRO A 40 -5.88 11.30 -31.45
CA PRO A 40 -7.00 12.24 -31.36
C PRO A 40 -7.32 12.65 -29.93
N ALA A 41 -7.94 13.80 -29.76
CA ALA A 41 -8.23 14.35 -28.41
C ALA A 41 -9.14 13.44 -27.58
N ASP A 42 -10.13 12.81 -28.21
CA ASP A 42 -11.03 11.85 -27.57
C ASP A 42 -10.30 10.59 -27.11
N TYR A 43 -9.32 10.08 -27.86
CA TYR A 43 -8.50 8.94 -27.44
C TYR A 43 -7.58 9.28 -26.27
N LYS A 44 -7.04 10.50 -26.22
CA LYS A 44 -6.29 10.99 -25.05
C LYS A 44 -7.17 11.04 -23.82
N ALA A 45 -8.40 11.52 -23.94
CA ALA A 45 -9.36 11.57 -22.85
C ALA A 45 -9.78 10.16 -22.38
N ILE A 46 -10.01 9.23 -23.32
CA ILE A 46 -10.30 7.82 -23.01
C ILE A 46 -9.14 7.17 -22.26
N LEU A 47 -7.90 7.38 -22.71
CA LEU A 47 -6.72 6.82 -22.06
C LEU A 47 -6.56 7.32 -20.63
N ALA A 48 -6.72 8.62 -20.40
CA ALA A 48 -6.67 9.23 -19.07
C ALA A 48 -7.79 8.69 -18.16
N SER A 49 -9.02 8.60 -18.68
CA SER A 49 -10.16 8.06 -17.93
C SER A 49 -9.98 6.57 -17.60
N ALA A 50 -9.48 5.80 -18.54
CA ALA A 50 -9.20 4.36 -18.33
C ALA A 50 -8.11 4.14 -17.27
N ALA A 51 -7.05 4.95 -17.27
CA ALA A 51 -6.01 4.89 -16.25
C ALA A 51 -6.55 5.22 -14.86
N SER A 52 -7.35 6.27 -14.73
CA SER A 52 -8.02 6.64 -13.47
C SER A 52 -8.98 5.56 -12.99
N HIS A 53 -9.77 4.99 -13.89
CA HIS A 53 -10.67 3.87 -13.57
C HIS A 53 -9.91 2.63 -13.10
N ALA A 54 -8.83 2.27 -13.81
CA ALA A 54 -7.99 1.13 -13.45
C ALA A 54 -7.38 1.29 -12.05
N HIS A 55 -6.97 2.51 -11.67
CA HIS A 55 -6.46 2.83 -10.34
C HIS A 55 -7.49 2.51 -9.25
N VAL A 56 -8.69 3.04 -9.36
CA VAL A 56 -9.77 2.84 -8.38
C VAL A 56 -10.19 1.37 -8.30
N VAL A 57 -10.35 0.72 -9.44
CA VAL A 57 -10.76 -0.70 -9.49
C VAL A 57 -9.68 -1.61 -8.91
N MET A 58 -8.40 -1.34 -9.20
CA MET A 58 -7.29 -2.11 -8.66
C MET A 58 -7.26 -2.02 -7.13
N GLN A 59 -7.29 -0.81 -6.57
CA GLN A 59 -7.28 -0.61 -5.13
C GLN A 59 -8.44 -1.32 -4.45
N SER A 60 -9.66 -1.08 -4.93
CA SER A 60 -10.88 -1.71 -4.38
C SER A 60 -10.84 -3.24 -4.45
N LYS A 61 -10.28 -3.78 -5.52
CA LYS A 61 -10.15 -5.23 -5.73
C LYS A 61 -9.15 -5.85 -4.75
N TYR A 62 -8.02 -5.19 -4.48
CA TYR A 62 -7.05 -5.66 -3.50
C TYR A 62 -7.61 -5.58 -2.08
N ASP A 63 -8.23 -4.48 -1.71
CA ASP A 63 -8.85 -4.31 -0.40
C ASP A 63 -9.93 -5.37 -0.13
N ALA A 64 -10.73 -5.71 -1.14
CA ALA A 64 -11.75 -6.74 -1.04
C ALA A 64 -11.19 -8.17 -0.98
N LYS A 65 -10.10 -8.46 -1.70
CA LYS A 65 -9.60 -9.83 -1.88
C LYS A 65 -8.46 -10.22 -0.94
N ASN A 66 -7.60 -9.28 -0.55
CA ASN A 66 -6.43 -9.55 0.26
C ASN A 66 -6.77 -10.17 1.63
N PRO A 67 -7.79 -9.73 2.38
CA PRO A 67 -8.08 -10.33 3.68
C PRO A 67 -8.42 -11.84 3.62
N ALA A 68 -9.19 -12.23 2.62
CA ALA A 68 -9.53 -13.63 2.42
C ALA A 68 -8.35 -14.46 1.91
N ALA A 69 -7.54 -13.90 1.01
CA ALA A 69 -6.32 -14.52 0.50
C ALA A 69 -5.28 -14.71 1.62
N LEU A 70 -5.09 -13.74 2.49
CA LEU A 70 -4.19 -13.85 3.64
C LEU A 70 -4.58 -15.00 4.55
N LYS A 71 -5.88 -15.17 4.85
CA LYS A 71 -6.38 -16.30 5.65
C LYS A 71 -6.04 -17.65 5.01
N ARG A 72 -6.20 -17.75 3.68
CA ARG A 72 -5.85 -18.97 2.94
C ARG A 72 -4.35 -19.24 2.91
N LEU A 73 -3.52 -18.19 2.75
CA LEU A 73 -2.06 -18.31 2.82
C LEU A 73 -1.61 -18.82 4.19
N VAL A 74 -2.15 -18.29 5.28
CA VAL A 74 -1.87 -18.77 6.63
C VAL A 74 -2.31 -20.24 6.80
N ALA A 75 -3.49 -20.59 6.32
CA ALA A 75 -3.96 -21.99 6.34
C ALA A 75 -3.07 -22.92 5.51
N ALA A 76 -2.43 -22.42 4.45
CA ALA A 76 -1.46 -23.13 3.63
C ALA A 76 -0.04 -23.17 4.25
N GLY A 77 0.16 -22.61 5.44
CA GLY A 77 1.42 -22.66 6.20
C GLY A 77 2.27 -21.41 6.12
N ALA A 78 1.76 -20.30 5.61
CA ALA A 78 2.46 -19.00 5.68
C ALA A 78 2.59 -18.55 7.14
N LYS A 79 3.77 -18.06 7.50
CA LYS A 79 4.09 -17.54 8.82
C LYS A 79 4.27 -16.03 8.73
N LEU A 80 3.40 -15.29 9.41
CA LEU A 80 3.43 -13.84 9.42
C LEU A 80 4.40 -13.33 10.48
N HIS A 81 5.24 -12.38 10.10
CA HIS A 81 6.20 -11.73 10.97
C HIS A 81 6.11 -10.22 10.80
N VAL A 82 6.44 -9.52 11.87
CA VAL A 82 6.67 -8.07 11.83
C VAL A 82 8.18 -7.85 11.82
N PHE A 83 8.66 -6.92 11.00
CA PHE A 83 10.06 -6.52 11.06
C PHE A 83 10.37 -5.88 12.41
N ASP A 84 11.52 -6.23 12.98
CA ASP A 84 12.02 -5.55 14.17
C ASP A 84 12.24 -4.06 13.90
N LYS A 85 11.91 -3.23 14.89
CA LYS A 85 12.04 -1.77 14.76
C LYS A 85 13.49 -1.32 14.48
N SER A 86 14.47 -2.08 14.96
CA SER A 86 15.89 -1.79 14.69
C SER A 86 16.23 -1.98 13.21
N ILE A 87 15.64 -2.99 12.55
CA ILE A 87 15.79 -3.23 11.10
C ILE A 87 15.13 -2.09 10.32
N LEU A 88 13.88 -1.75 10.67
CA LEU A 88 13.16 -0.65 10.01
C LEU A 88 13.92 0.68 10.15
N LYS A 89 14.44 0.96 11.35
CA LYS A 89 15.22 2.18 11.58
C LYS A 89 16.52 2.20 10.79
N ALA A 90 17.30 1.14 10.83
CA ALA A 90 18.57 1.07 10.12
C ALA A 90 18.38 1.21 8.60
N ALA A 91 17.37 0.56 8.05
CA ALA A 91 17.02 0.67 6.65
C ALA A 91 16.56 2.08 6.25
N HIS A 92 15.72 2.71 7.08
CA HIS A 92 15.30 4.09 6.88
C HIS A 92 16.49 5.07 6.91
N ASP A 93 17.35 4.97 7.93
CA ASP A 93 18.51 5.86 8.06
C ASP A 93 19.46 5.72 6.86
N ALA A 94 19.68 4.50 6.38
CA ALA A 94 20.50 4.25 5.19
C ALA A 94 19.86 4.84 3.91
N ALA A 95 18.54 4.75 3.78
CA ALA A 95 17.83 5.36 2.65
C ALA A 95 17.91 6.90 2.69
N MET A 96 17.73 7.52 3.85
CA MET A 96 17.84 8.98 3.97
C MET A 96 19.26 9.46 3.64
N ALA A 97 20.28 8.80 4.14
CA ALA A 97 21.67 9.11 3.80
C ALA A 97 21.95 8.98 2.29
N LEU A 98 21.41 7.96 1.65
CA LEU A 98 21.51 7.79 0.19
C LEU A 98 20.81 8.92 -0.57
N TYR A 99 19.63 9.34 -0.13
CA TYR A 99 18.88 10.42 -0.79
C TYR A 99 19.58 11.77 -0.66
N ASP A 100 20.22 12.05 0.48
CA ASP A 100 21.05 13.24 0.68
C ASP A 100 22.29 13.22 -0.22
N ASP A 101 22.97 12.07 -0.33
CA ASP A 101 24.10 11.90 -1.24
C ASP A 101 23.69 12.13 -2.70
N LEU A 102 22.60 11.52 -3.15
CA LEU A 102 22.06 11.74 -4.49
C LEU A 102 21.69 13.20 -4.75
N ALA A 103 21.07 13.86 -3.77
CA ALA A 103 20.70 15.27 -3.88
C ALA A 103 21.92 16.19 -3.98
N SER A 104 23.04 15.82 -3.33
CA SER A 104 24.29 16.57 -3.42
C SER A 104 24.95 16.50 -4.80
N LYS A 105 24.74 15.39 -5.52
CA LYS A 105 25.41 15.07 -6.79
C LYS A 105 24.55 15.32 -8.04
N ASN A 106 23.23 15.33 -7.88
CA ASN A 106 22.28 15.41 -9.01
C ASN A 106 21.24 16.51 -8.79
N PRO A 107 21.35 17.65 -9.47
CA PRO A 107 20.40 18.76 -9.35
C PRO A 107 18.95 18.40 -9.70
N ASN A 108 18.74 17.51 -10.69
CA ASN A 108 17.40 17.07 -11.06
C ASN A 108 16.80 16.19 -9.96
N TRP A 109 17.57 15.28 -9.41
CA TRP A 109 17.16 14.50 -8.23
C TRP A 109 16.77 15.42 -7.07
N LYS A 110 17.66 16.38 -6.72
CA LYS A 110 17.42 17.34 -5.66
C LYS A 110 16.10 18.08 -5.85
N LYS A 111 15.85 18.59 -7.05
CA LYS A 111 14.61 19.31 -7.36
C LYS A 111 13.37 18.47 -7.12
N VAL A 112 13.33 17.26 -7.67
CA VAL A 112 12.18 16.35 -7.55
C VAL A 112 12.01 15.88 -6.11
N TYR A 113 13.11 15.48 -5.45
CA TYR A 113 13.04 14.93 -4.10
C TYR A 113 12.67 15.99 -3.05
N THR A 114 13.09 17.25 -3.21
CA THR A 114 12.72 18.33 -2.30
C THR A 114 11.20 18.55 -2.29
N ASP A 115 10.58 18.60 -3.47
CA ASP A 115 9.14 18.77 -3.60
C ASP A 115 8.38 17.54 -3.04
N TYR A 116 8.82 16.34 -3.43
CA TYR A 116 8.27 15.10 -2.91
C TYR A 116 8.36 14.99 -1.39
N ALA A 117 9.51 15.33 -0.79
CA ALA A 117 9.71 15.21 0.65
C ALA A 117 8.81 16.17 1.43
N ALA A 118 8.65 17.42 0.95
CA ALA A 118 7.73 18.38 1.56
C ALA A 118 6.29 17.85 1.53
N PHE A 119 5.82 17.38 0.39
CA PHE A 119 4.49 16.78 0.27
C PHE A 119 4.31 15.55 1.17
N ARG A 120 5.27 14.64 1.18
CA ARG A 120 5.25 13.45 2.05
C ARG A 120 5.08 13.83 3.52
N ASP A 121 5.82 14.81 3.99
CA ASP A 121 5.81 15.21 5.40
C ASP A 121 4.46 15.84 5.78
N GLU A 122 3.86 16.64 4.89
CA GLU A 122 2.50 17.15 5.06
C GLU A 122 1.45 16.02 5.08
N GLN A 123 1.59 15.03 4.19
CA GLN A 123 0.68 13.88 4.16
C GLN A 123 0.82 13.01 5.41
N HIS A 124 2.03 12.81 5.92
CA HIS A 124 2.24 12.09 7.18
C HIS A 124 1.56 12.80 8.36
N LEU A 125 1.62 14.13 8.39
CA LEU A 125 0.92 14.92 9.40
C LEU A 125 -0.60 14.73 9.32
N TRP A 126 -1.15 14.82 8.11
CA TRP A 126 -2.58 14.65 7.86
C TRP A 126 -3.07 13.24 8.22
N PHE A 127 -2.46 12.20 7.65
CA PHE A 127 -2.90 10.82 7.86
C PHE A 127 -2.72 10.34 9.29
N ARG A 128 -1.69 10.83 9.98
CA ARG A 128 -1.52 10.55 11.41
C ARG A 128 -2.70 11.05 12.24
N PHE A 129 -3.24 12.20 11.89
CA PHE A 129 -4.39 12.79 12.60
C PHE A 129 -5.72 12.17 12.13
N ALA A 130 -5.94 12.08 10.82
CA ALA A 130 -7.21 11.68 10.24
C ALA A 130 -7.41 10.15 10.30
N GLU A 131 -6.59 9.39 9.57
CA GLU A 131 -6.83 7.96 9.36
C GLU A 131 -6.23 7.07 10.45
N ALA A 132 -4.96 7.29 10.81
CA ALA A 132 -4.29 6.46 11.79
C ALA A 132 -4.94 6.54 13.18
N GLY A 133 -5.50 7.69 13.56
CA GLY A 133 -6.26 7.85 14.80
C GLY A 133 -7.51 6.97 14.82
N PHE A 134 -8.28 7.00 13.73
CA PHE A 134 -9.47 6.18 13.58
C PHE A 134 -9.14 4.67 13.53
N ASP A 135 -8.16 4.27 12.70
CA ASP A 135 -7.78 2.88 12.54
C ASP A 135 -7.27 2.28 13.85
N ASN A 136 -6.40 2.99 14.57
CA ASN A 136 -5.91 2.56 15.87
C ASN A 136 -7.05 2.39 16.88
N PHE A 137 -7.99 3.32 16.93
CA PHE A 137 -9.15 3.21 17.80
C PHE A 137 -10.01 1.99 17.44
N MET A 138 -10.32 1.80 16.15
CA MET A 138 -11.13 0.68 15.68
C MET A 138 -10.47 -0.68 15.90
N GLN A 139 -9.16 -0.76 15.82
CA GLN A 139 -8.39 -1.98 16.09
C GLN A 139 -8.35 -2.29 17.59
N THR A 140 -8.12 -1.30 18.44
CA THR A 140 -8.05 -1.49 19.90
C THR A 140 -9.43 -1.64 20.53
N GLY A 141 -10.45 -0.94 20.05
CA GLY A 141 -11.81 -1.02 20.57
C GLY A 141 -12.50 -2.37 20.33
N ARG A 142 -11.97 -3.21 19.44
CA ARG A 142 -12.47 -4.57 19.18
C ARG A 142 -11.90 -5.64 20.14
N SER A 143 -11.03 -5.29 21.06
CA SER A 143 -10.38 -6.22 22.00
C SER A 143 -11.28 -6.69 23.15
N GLY A 144 -12.55 -6.27 23.18
CA GLY A 144 -13.56 -6.80 24.11
C GLY A 144 -14.17 -8.11 23.60
N PRO A 145 -14.57 -9.04 24.50
CA PRO A 145 -15.23 -10.27 24.08
C PRO A 145 -16.49 -9.93 23.27
N ALA A 146 -16.61 -10.52 22.08
CA ALA A 146 -17.82 -10.38 21.28
C ALA A 146 -19.03 -10.74 22.15
N LYS A 147 -19.89 -9.77 22.46
CA LYS A 147 -21.18 -10.06 23.12
C LYS A 147 -21.89 -11.08 22.24
N LYS A 148 -22.09 -12.30 22.76
CA LYS A 148 -22.94 -13.29 22.10
C LYS A 148 -24.27 -12.61 21.77
N ALA A 149 -24.63 -12.60 20.51
CA ALA A 149 -25.93 -12.09 20.09
C ALA A 149 -27.03 -12.77 20.93
N ALA A 150 -27.91 -11.99 21.52
CA ALA A 150 -29.06 -12.52 22.25
C ALA A 150 -29.89 -13.41 21.30
N PRO A 151 -30.36 -14.58 21.75
CA PRO A 151 -31.19 -15.44 20.91
C PRO A 151 -32.45 -14.70 20.48
N ALA A 152 -32.80 -14.81 19.21
CA ALA A 152 -33.99 -14.19 18.65
C ALA A 152 -35.24 -14.63 19.44
N PRO A 153 -36.23 -13.74 19.68
CA PRO A 153 -37.45 -14.09 20.40
C PRO A 153 -38.20 -15.18 19.63
N LYS A 154 -38.51 -16.25 20.35
CA LYS A 154 -39.36 -17.35 19.81
C LYS A 154 -40.72 -16.76 19.46
N LYS A 155 -41.08 -16.84 18.17
CA LYS A 155 -42.46 -16.53 17.73
C LYS A 155 -43.40 -17.51 18.43
N LYS A 156 -44.39 -16.96 19.16
CA LYS A 156 -45.57 -17.70 19.62
C LYS A 156 -46.55 -17.86 18.48
#